data_e09b207cc4d25be3d232f3dc62997b71
#
_entry.id   e09b207cc4d25be3d232f3dc62997b71
#
_cell.length_a   1.000
_cell.length_b   1.000
_cell.length_c   1.000
_cell.angle_alpha   90.00
_cell.angle_beta   90.00
_cell.angle_gamma   90.00
#
_symmetry.space_group_name_H-M   'P 1'
#
loop_
_entity.id
_entity.type
_entity.pdbx_description
1 polymer ?
#
loop_
_entity_poly.entity_id
_entity_poly.type
_entity_poly.pdbx_seq_one_letter_code
_entity_poly.pdbx_strand_id
1 'polypeptide(L)'
;MKHLAKLGLAAVAAAALMAFLGAGTASATVLCKNNLNTEKCSEKYPVGTVGVASLTGSGVMETLSGTVINTCTSSTAKETLQNEGSATTTVTGKVAAGALSWSGCTNPVTVLAGGEAELHWISGTDNGTITAKGFEVTTTLSGVSCTYGLGSTMKDWGVVVGGAPGNLEVNSIVKKVAGNFLCPAEARLTGKYINTEPAAGYVAAG
;
A
#
# COMPACT_ATOMS: atom_id res chain seq x y z
N MET A 1 7.23 18.96 55.30
CA MET A 1 7.40 19.64 54.01
C MET A 1 8.48 18.92 53.18
N LYS A 2 8.19 17.69 52.65
CA LYS A 2 9.15 16.88 51.84
C LYS A 2 8.42 15.94 50.90
N HIS A 3 7.46 16.40 50.06
CA HIS A 3 6.79 15.53 49.06
C HIS A 3 6.38 16.24 47.76
N LEU A 4 7.02 17.35 47.36
CA LEU A 4 6.62 18.10 46.16
C LEU A 4 7.65 18.13 45.02
N ALA A 5 8.63 17.21 45.00
CA ALA A 5 9.72 17.24 44.03
C ALA A 5 9.80 15.99 43.08
N LYS A 6 8.74 15.19 42.96
CA LYS A 6 8.79 13.95 42.12
C LYS A 6 7.80 13.91 40.97
N LEU A 7 7.05 14.95 40.67
CA LEU A 7 6.05 14.96 39.57
C LEU A 7 6.45 15.74 38.32
N GLY A 8 7.68 16.29 38.29
CA GLY A 8 8.13 17.15 37.19
C GLY A 8 8.89 16.46 36.04
N LEU A 9 9.33 15.20 36.18
CA LEU A 9 10.21 14.57 35.18
C LEU A 9 9.52 13.63 34.22
N ALA A 10 8.28 13.21 34.47
CA ALA A 10 7.55 12.29 33.60
C ALA A 10 6.83 12.97 32.44
N ALA A 11 6.57 14.28 32.53
CA ALA A 11 5.82 15.01 31.48
C ALA A 11 6.70 15.46 30.30
N VAL A 12 8.02 15.55 30.47
CA VAL A 12 8.94 16.01 29.41
C VAL A 12 9.35 14.87 28.47
N ALA A 13 9.37 13.64 28.96
CA ALA A 13 9.70 12.48 28.13
C ALA A 13 8.58 12.08 27.15
N ALA A 14 7.30 12.36 27.47
CA ALA A 14 6.18 12.06 26.59
C ALA A 14 6.06 13.06 25.41
N ALA A 15 6.48 14.31 25.61
CA ALA A 15 6.45 15.32 24.55
C ALA A 15 7.56 15.14 23.51
N ALA A 16 8.70 14.53 23.88
CA ALA A 16 9.79 14.27 22.95
C ALA A 16 9.52 13.08 22.01
N LEU A 17 8.70 12.11 22.42
CA LEU A 17 8.32 10.97 21.55
C LEU A 17 7.25 11.36 20.51
N MET A 18 6.42 12.37 20.78
CA MET A 18 5.42 12.83 19.80
C MET A 18 6.02 13.75 18.73
N ALA A 19 7.19 14.34 18.95
CA ALA A 19 7.88 15.16 17.97
C ALA A 19 8.53 14.32 16.83
N PHE A 20 8.71 13.01 17.03
CA PHE A 20 9.21 12.11 16.00
C PHE A 20 8.10 11.47 15.15
N LEU A 21 6.81 11.60 15.53
CA LEU A 21 5.67 11.08 14.77
C LEU A 21 4.93 12.17 13.98
N GLY A 22 5.39 13.41 14.03
CA GLY A 22 4.66 14.54 13.49
C GLY A 22 5.51 15.50 12.66
N ALA A 23 5.98 15.05 11.54
CA ALA A 23 6.21 15.78 10.30
C ALA A 23 6.77 14.76 9.31
N GLY A 24 5.91 13.91 8.78
CA GLY A 24 6.19 13.32 7.50
C GLY A 24 6.33 14.46 6.51
N THR A 25 7.50 15.09 6.43
CA THR A 25 7.93 15.73 5.22
C THR A 25 7.70 14.65 4.19
N ALA A 26 6.82 14.89 3.20
CA ALA A 26 6.72 14.05 2.03
C ALA A 26 8.15 13.93 1.52
N SER A 27 8.86 12.89 1.97
CA SER A 27 10.24 12.71 1.58
C SER A 27 10.15 12.33 0.14
N ALA A 28 10.65 13.23 -0.69
CA ALA A 28 10.83 13.05 -2.09
C ALA A 28 11.37 11.64 -2.32
N THR A 29 10.71 10.89 -3.18
CA THR A 29 10.94 9.45 -3.36
C THR A 29 11.22 9.17 -4.82
N VAL A 30 12.14 8.27 -5.09
CA VAL A 30 12.41 7.74 -6.41
C VAL A 30 12.37 6.22 -6.40
N LEU A 31 12.00 5.62 -7.54
CA LEU A 31 12.07 4.17 -7.75
C LEU A 31 13.29 3.84 -8.61
N CYS A 32 14.17 2.99 -8.08
CA CYS A 32 15.49 2.69 -8.64
C CYS A 32 15.56 1.28 -9.19
N LYS A 33 16.35 1.09 -10.24
CA LYS A 33 16.62 -0.20 -10.86
C LYS A 33 17.69 -1.00 -10.11
N ASN A 34 18.61 -0.31 -9.44
CA ASN A 34 19.77 -0.91 -8.80
C ASN A 34 19.71 -0.80 -7.29
N ASN A 35 20.20 -1.83 -6.60
CA ASN A 35 20.40 -1.80 -5.16
C ASN A 35 21.35 -0.64 -4.79
N LEU A 36 20.93 0.13 -3.81
CA LEU A 36 21.64 1.31 -3.37
C LEU A 36 22.37 0.97 -2.06
N ASN A 37 23.56 0.41 -2.16
CA ASN A 37 24.49 0.46 -1.01
C ASN A 37 24.84 1.91 -0.60
N THR A 38 24.20 2.89 -1.23
CA THR A 38 24.32 4.32 -1.00
C THR A 38 22.94 4.97 -1.18
N GLU A 39 22.63 6.02 -0.43
CA GLU A 39 21.33 6.71 -0.40
C GLU A 39 20.89 7.36 -1.72
N LYS A 40 21.66 7.21 -2.80
CA LYS A 40 21.39 7.88 -4.09
C LYS A 40 21.08 6.90 -5.20
N CYS A 41 19.92 7.10 -5.80
CA CYS A 41 19.50 6.40 -7.01
C CYS A 41 20.32 6.84 -8.22
N SER A 42 21.14 5.94 -8.76
CA SER A 42 21.92 6.22 -9.97
C SER A 42 21.12 5.98 -11.25
N GLU A 43 20.10 5.12 -11.22
CA GLU A 43 19.30 4.75 -12.37
C GLU A 43 17.83 4.57 -11.99
N LYS A 44 17.00 5.54 -12.37
CA LYS A 44 15.56 5.57 -12.10
C LYS A 44 14.76 4.84 -13.18
N TYR A 45 13.55 4.40 -12.80
CA TYR A 45 12.56 3.98 -13.77
C TYR A 45 11.90 5.22 -14.38
N PRO A 46 11.84 5.35 -15.72
CA PRO A 46 11.21 6.51 -16.37
C PRO A 46 9.69 6.44 -16.29
N VAL A 47 9.03 7.60 -16.42
CA VAL A 47 7.58 7.68 -16.62
C VAL A 47 7.13 6.78 -17.76
N GLY A 48 5.98 6.12 -17.61
CA GLY A 48 5.46 5.14 -18.56
C GLY A 48 5.99 3.72 -18.36
N THR A 49 6.96 3.49 -17.46
CA THR A 49 7.34 2.13 -17.08
C THR A 49 6.13 1.38 -16.54
N VAL A 50 5.90 0.18 -17.06
CA VAL A 50 4.84 -0.72 -16.58
C VAL A 50 5.46 -1.72 -15.62
N GLY A 51 5.02 -1.67 -14.36
CA GLY A 51 5.33 -2.68 -13.36
C GLY A 51 4.27 -3.78 -13.37
N VAL A 52 4.70 -5.03 -13.27
CA VAL A 52 3.81 -6.20 -13.11
C VAL A 52 4.16 -6.89 -11.81
N ALA A 53 3.16 -7.09 -10.97
CA ALA A 53 3.31 -7.83 -9.72
C ALA A 53 2.30 -8.99 -9.67
N SER A 54 2.75 -10.13 -9.16
CA SER A 54 1.95 -11.35 -9.02
C SER A 54 1.83 -11.74 -7.55
N LEU A 55 0.63 -12.14 -7.14
CA LEU A 55 0.35 -12.61 -5.79
C LEU A 55 1.17 -13.87 -5.49
N THR A 56 1.76 -13.91 -4.29
CA THR A 56 2.39 -15.09 -3.71
C THR A 56 1.57 -15.58 -2.52
N GLY A 57 1.17 -16.84 -2.54
CA GLY A 57 0.26 -17.38 -1.53
C GLY A 57 -1.20 -16.96 -1.80
N SER A 58 -1.89 -16.47 -0.80
CA SER A 58 -3.31 -16.08 -0.89
C SER A 58 -3.51 -14.60 -0.61
N GLY A 59 -4.39 -13.98 -1.37
CA GLY A 59 -4.99 -12.70 -1.05
C GLY A 59 -6.26 -12.91 -0.24
N VAL A 60 -6.40 -12.22 0.88
CA VAL A 60 -7.53 -12.41 1.80
C VAL A 60 -8.25 -11.09 2.01
N MET A 61 -9.57 -11.13 1.94
CA MET A 61 -10.45 -10.07 2.41
C MET A 61 -11.20 -10.59 3.63
N GLU A 62 -11.13 -9.87 4.75
CA GLU A 62 -11.78 -10.25 6.01
C GLU A 62 -12.43 -9.04 6.69
N THR A 63 -13.38 -9.30 7.58
CA THR A 63 -13.91 -8.26 8.46
C THR A 63 -12.81 -7.80 9.43
N LEU A 64 -12.98 -6.66 10.09
CA LEU A 64 -12.02 -6.21 11.13
C LEU A 64 -11.97 -7.15 12.35
N SER A 65 -12.99 -8.00 12.53
CA SER A 65 -13.02 -9.07 13.56
C SER A 65 -12.35 -10.37 13.11
N GLY A 66 -11.80 -10.44 11.88
CA GLY A 66 -11.09 -11.62 11.36
C GLY A 66 -11.99 -12.64 10.64
N THR A 67 -13.27 -12.37 10.42
CA THR A 67 -14.12 -13.27 9.63
C THR A 67 -13.78 -13.11 8.14
N VAL A 68 -13.37 -14.20 7.50
CA VAL A 68 -13.02 -14.21 6.08
C VAL A 68 -14.25 -13.96 5.21
N ILE A 69 -14.17 -12.96 4.33
CA ILE A 69 -15.17 -12.61 3.31
C ILE A 69 -14.84 -13.33 2.00
N ASN A 70 -13.56 -13.28 1.61
CA ASN A 70 -13.10 -13.92 0.37
C ASN A 70 -11.61 -14.29 0.48
N THR A 71 -11.22 -15.35 -0.20
CA THR A 71 -9.82 -15.76 -0.38
C THR A 71 -9.59 -16.04 -1.84
N CYS A 72 -8.53 -15.46 -2.43
CA CYS A 72 -8.13 -15.69 -3.81
C CYS A 72 -6.71 -16.27 -3.85
N THR A 73 -6.48 -17.26 -4.70
CA THR A 73 -5.17 -17.94 -4.83
C THR A 73 -4.28 -17.33 -5.91
N SER A 74 -4.80 -16.45 -6.73
CA SER A 74 -4.03 -15.76 -7.77
C SER A 74 -4.52 -14.34 -7.96
N SER A 75 -3.59 -13.43 -8.19
CA SER A 75 -3.85 -12.05 -8.59
C SER A 75 -2.64 -11.52 -9.38
N THR A 76 -2.91 -10.67 -10.35
CA THR A 76 -1.89 -9.93 -11.08
C THR A 76 -2.30 -8.47 -11.14
N ALA A 77 -1.37 -7.58 -10.82
CA ALA A 77 -1.53 -6.14 -10.92
C ALA A 77 -0.51 -5.58 -11.91
N LYS A 78 -0.98 -4.70 -12.82
CA LYS A 78 -0.11 -3.92 -13.71
C LYS A 78 -0.29 -2.46 -13.38
N GLU A 79 0.80 -1.81 -12.99
CA GLU A 79 0.85 -0.39 -12.65
C GLU A 79 1.69 0.36 -13.67
N THR A 80 1.22 1.51 -14.12
CA THR A 80 1.98 2.40 -15.00
C THR A 80 2.48 3.59 -14.20
N LEU A 81 3.80 3.79 -14.19
CA LEU A 81 4.45 4.91 -13.53
C LEU A 81 4.02 6.23 -14.17
N GLN A 82 3.47 7.14 -13.38
CA GLN A 82 2.99 8.45 -13.82
C GLN A 82 3.97 9.57 -13.49
N ASN A 83 4.78 9.39 -12.44
CA ASN A 83 5.81 10.31 -12.00
C ASN A 83 6.98 9.51 -11.45
N GLU A 84 8.19 9.78 -11.96
CA GLU A 84 9.42 9.07 -11.54
C GLU A 84 9.99 9.53 -10.20
N GLY A 85 9.38 10.58 -9.61
CA GLY A 85 9.86 11.18 -8.38
C GLY A 85 11.10 12.06 -8.55
N SER A 86 11.37 12.87 -7.54
CA SER A 86 12.52 13.79 -7.48
C SER A 86 12.79 14.21 -6.04
N ALA A 87 13.72 15.14 -5.81
CA ALA A 87 13.97 15.73 -4.51
C ALA A 87 12.75 16.50 -3.91
N THR A 88 11.70 16.75 -4.69
CA THR A 88 10.51 17.51 -4.26
C THR A 88 9.19 16.83 -4.59
N THR A 89 9.20 15.71 -5.30
CA THR A 89 8.00 14.99 -5.73
C THR A 89 8.11 13.52 -5.40
N THR A 90 6.98 12.90 -5.06
CA THR A 90 6.85 11.47 -4.81
C THR A 90 6.64 10.70 -6.11
N VAL A 91 7.03 9.44 -6.12
CA VAL A 91 6.66 8.50 -7.20
C VAL A 91 5.17 8.26 -7.16
N THR A 92 4.51 8.36 -8.32
CA THR A 92 3.09 8.04 -8.47
C THR A 92 2.88 7.02 -9.57
N GLY A 93 1.91 6.14 -9.37
CA GLY A 93 1.53 5.11 -10.32
C GLY A 93 0.02 5.02 -10.49
N LYS A 94 -0.41 4.43 -11.59
CA LYS A 94 -1.82 4.22 -11.92
C LYS A 94 -2.07 2.78 -12.33
N VAL A 95 -3.08 2.16 -11.72
CA VAL A 95 -3.62 0.85 -12.09
C VAL A 95 -4.95 1.06 -12.79
N ALA A 96 -5.07 0.65 -14.04
CA ALA A 96 -6.35 0.64 -14.74
C ALA A 96 -7.24 -0.51 -14.23
N ALA A 97 -8.57 -0.41 -14.33
CA ALA A 97 -9.49 -1.45 -13.86
C ALA A 97 -9.16 -2.84 -14.46
N GLY A 98 -8.92 -2.93 -15.76
CA GLY A 98 -8.55 -4.17 -16.44
C GLY A 98 -7.11 -4.64 -16.22
N ALA A 99 -6.29 -3.86 -15.51
CA ALA A 99 -4.90 -4.16 -15.21
C ALA A 99 -4.70 -4.86 -13.86
N LEU A 100 -5.78 -5.03 -13.08
CA LEU A 100 -5.82 -5.79 -11.84
C LEU A 100 -6.80 -6.94 -12.01
N SER A 101 -6.34 -8.15 -11.74
CA SER A 101 -7.15 -9.37 -11.82
C SER A 101 -7.02 -10.21 -10.56
N TRP A 102 -8.10 -10.90 -10.22
CA TRP A 102 -8.17 -11.86 -9.13
C TRP A 102 -8.79 -13.14 -9.65
N SER A 103 -8.24 -14.29 -9.30
CA SER A 103 -8.77 -15.60 -9.69
C SER A 103 -8.52 -16.66 -8.62
N GLY A 104 -9.18 -17.83 -8.77
CA GLY A 104 -9.19 -18.87 -7.74
C GLY A 104 -9.79 -18.37 -6.44
N CYS A 105 -10.78 -17.49 -6.51
CA CYS A 105 -11.44 -16.91 -5.34
C CYS A 105 -12.57 -17.79 -4.84
N THR A 106 -12.79 -17.79 -3.50
CA THR A 106 -13.94 -18.49 -2.88
C THR A 106 -15.27 -17.93 -3.41
N ASN A 107 -15.35 -16.62 -3.63
CA ASN A 107 -16.47 -15.95 -4.24
C ASN A 107 -15.99 -15.13 -5.46
N PRO A 108 -16.82 -14.95 -6.50
CA PRO A 108 -16.46 -14.12 -7.64
C PRO A 108 -16.01 -12.72 -7.23
N VAL A 109 -14.97 -12.23 -7.90
CA VAL A 109 -14.44 -10.88 -7.70
C VAL A 109 -14.44 -10.12 -9.03
N THR A 110 -14.94 -8.89 -9.01
CA THR A 110 -14.87 -7.96 -10.15
C THR A 110 -14.19 -6.68 -9.71
N VAL A 111 -13.11 -6.30 -10.40
CA VAL A 111 -12.44 -5.02 -10.19
C VAL A 111 -13.17 -3.94 -10.98
N LEU A 112 -13.70 -2.94 -10.31
CA LEU A 112 -14.41 -1.81 -10.92
C LEU A 112 -13.43 -0.66 -11.23
N ALA A 113 -12.45 -0.43 -10.32
CA ALA A 113 -11.40 0.56 -10.49
C ALA A 113 -10.09 0.07 -9.87
N GLY A 114 -8.98 0.27 -10.55
CA GLY A 114 -7.65 -0.11 -10.06
C GLY A 114 -7.03 0.95 -9.14
N GLY A 115 -7.29 2.22 -9.41
CA GLY A 115 -6.87 3.33 -8.56
C GLY A 115 -5.52 3.95 -8.92
N GLU A 116 -5.07 4.83 -8.05
CA GLU A 116 -3.78 5.52 -8.10
C GLU A 116 -3.01 5.27 -6.80
N ALA A 117 -1.69 5.21 -6.88
CA ALA A 117 -0.82 4.97 -5.75
C ALA A 117 0.30 6.02 -5.66
N GLU A 118 0.75 6.29 -4.44
CA GLU A 118 1.93 7.09 -4.14
C GLU A 118 2.90 6.25 -3.30
N LEU A 119 4.18 6.30 -3.67
CA LEU A 119 5.25 5.58 -2.98
C LEU A 119 6.08 6.56 -2.16
N HIS A 120 6.27 6.28 -0.88
CA HIS A 120 7.02 7.09 0.07
C HIS A 120 8.21 6.31 0.62
N TRP A 121 9.42 6.85 0.50
CA TRP A 121 10.63 6.20 1.00
C TRP A 121 10.66 6.09 2.51
N ILE A 122 11.15 4.96 3.03
CA ILE A 122 11.47 4.76 4.45
C ILE A 122 12.96 5.05 4.64
N SER A 123 13.28 6.15 5.32
CA SER A 123 14.63 6.64 5.50
C SER A 123 15.60 5.56 6.01
N GLY A 124 16.77 5.49 5.39
CA GLY A 124 17.82 4.52 5.73
C GLY A 124 17.59 3.10 5.23
N THR A 125 16.61 2.89 4.34
CA THR A 125 16.31 1.57 3.76
C THR A 125 16.10 1.65 2.25
N ASP A 126 16.03 0.50 1.60
CA ASP A 126 15.61 0.37 0.19
C ASP A 126 14.09 0.17 0.06
N ASN A 127 13.32 0.41 1.14
CA ASN A 127 11.89 0.14 1.25
C ASN A 127 11.06 1.43 1.18
N GLY A 128 9.76 1.25 0.98
CA GLY A 128 8.80 2.35 1.00
C GLY A 128 7.43 1.95 1.52
N THR A 129 6.65 2.93 1.96
CA THR A 129 5.22 2.77 2.19
C THR A 129 4.45 3.18 0.95
N ILE A 130 3.31 2.52 0.70
CA ILE A 130 2.38 2.92 -0.36
C ILE A 130 1.09 3.43 0.27
N THR A 131 0.63 4.56 -0.25
CA THR A 131 -0.75 5.03 -0.09
C THR A 131 -1.48 4.90 -1.41
N ALA A 132 -2.79 4.62 -1.39
CA ALA A 132 -3.60 4.48 -2.59
C ALA A 132 -4.98 5.13 -2.44
N LYS A 133 -5.62 5.43 -3.58
CA LYS A 133 -6.99 5.93 -3.68
C LYS A 133 -7.69 5.38 -4.93
N GLY A 134 -9.02 5.47 -4.95
CA GLY A 134 -9.82 5.14 -6.14
C GLY A 134 -9.87 3.65 -6.49
N PHE A 135 -9.30 2.77 -5.69
CA PHE A 135 -9.47 1.32 -5.83
C PHE A 135 -10.91 0.94 -5.50
N GLU A 136 -11.51 0.05 -6.31
CA GLU A 136 -12.86 -0.42 -6.10
C GLU A 136 -13.04 -1.85 -6.60
N VAL A 137 -13.61 -2.71 -5.75
CA VAL A 137 -13.81 -4.14 -6.03
C VAL A 137 -15.17 -4.60 -5.53
N THR A 138 -15.82 -5.46 -6.31
CA THR A 138 -17.07 -6.14 -5.91
C THR A 138 -16.80 -7.61 -5.67
N THR A 139 -17.35 -8.14 -4.59
CA THR A 139 -17.38 -9.59 -4.30
C THR A 139 -18.76 -9.97 -3.77
N THR A 140 -19.06 -11.28 -3.73
CA THR A 140 -20.32 -11.80 -3.21
C THR A 140 -20.12 -12.34 -1.80
N LEU A 141 -20.99 -11.94 -0.86
CA LEU A 141 -21.02 -12.47 0.50
C LEU A 141 -22.43 -13.00 0.78
N SER A 142 -22.56 -14.28 1.07
CA SER A 142 -23.86 -14.93 1.32
C SER A 142 -24.93 -14.63 0.25
N GLY A 143 -24.53 -14.64 -1.03
CA GLY A 143 -25.40 -14.35 -2.16
C GLY A 143 -25.67 -12.86 -2.42
N VAL A 144 -25.09 -11.97 -1.62
CA VAL A 144 -25.24 -10.51 -1.77
C VAL A 144 -23.97 -9.92 -2.38
N SER A 145 -24.15 -9.04 -3.38
CA SER A 145 -23.05 -8.28 -3.97
C SER A 145 -22.64 -7.14 -3.02
N CYS A 146 -21.35 -7.13 -2.63
CA CYS A 146 -20.73 -6.16 -1.76
C CYS A 146 -19.60 -5.46 -2.50
N THR A 147 -19.65 -4.14 -2.62
CA THR A 147 -18.59 -3.33 -3.22
C THR A 147 -17.79 -2.61 -2.15
N TYR A 148 -16.48 -2.74 -2.22
CA TYR A 148 -15.52 -2.11 -1.30
C TYR A 148 -14.54 -1.24 -2.07
N GLY A 149 -14.08 -0.15 -1.46
CA GLY A 149 -13.13 0.76 -2.08
C GLY A 149 -12.39 1.66 -1.11
N LEU A 150 -11.43 2.42 -1.63
CA LEU A 150 -10.61 3.38 -0.89
C LEU A 150 -11.17 4.82 -0.91
N GLY A 151 -12.10 5.12 -1.83
CA GLY A 151 -12.58 6.48 -2.06
C GLY A 151 -11.54 7.37 -2.74
N SER A 152 -11.73 8.70 -2.67
CA SER A 152 -10.96 9.70 -3.42
C SER A 152 -9.73 10.23 -2.68
N THR A 153 -9.53 9.90 -1.41
CA THR A 153 -8.37 10.34 -0.61
C THR A 153 -7.38 9.21 -0.45
N MET A 154 -6.07 9.53 -0.45
CA MET A 154 -5.01 8.56 -0.19
C MET A 154 -5.20 7.89 1.16
N LYS A 155 -5.03 6.58 1.21
CA LYS A 155 -5.11 5.71 2.38
C LYS A 155 -3.93 4.76 2.37
N ASP A 156 -3.51 4.32 3.54
CA ASP A 156 -2.47 3.32 3.67
C ASP A 156 -2.86 2.06 2.90
N TRP A 157 -1.98 1.63 1.99
CA TRP A 157 -2.17 0.45 1.16
C TRP A 157 -1.24 -0.69 1.55
N GLY A 158 0.03 -0.38 1.80
CA GLY A 158 1.01 -1.41 2.14
C GLY A 158 2.44 -0.92 2.17
N VAL A 159 3.35 -1.87 2.10
CA VAL A 159 4.80 -1.64 2.15
C VAL A 159 5.46 -2.28 0.93
N VAL A 160 6.35 -1.54 0.28
CA VAL A 160 7.29 -2.07 -0.72
C VAL A 160 8.58 -2.44 -0.01
N VAL A 161 9.01 -3.68 -0.19
CA VAL A 161 10.31 -4.16 0.23
C VAL A 161 11.20 -4.20 -1.01
N GLY A 162 12.24 -3.38 -1.01
CA GLY A 162 13.19 -3.30 -2.12
C GLY A 162 13.95 -4.59 -2.32
N GLY A 163 14.21 -4.93 -3.58
CA GLY A 163 14.91 -6.17 -3.92
C GLY A 163 14.93 -6.50 -5.42
N ALA A 164 15.54 -7.61 -5.72
CA ALA A 164 15.48 -8.26 -7.02
C ALA A 164 15.20 -9.77 -6.83
N PRO A 165 13.90 -10.16 -6.74
CA PRO A 165 12.71 -9.36 -6.98
C PRO A 165 12.33 -8.44 -5.80
N GLY A 166 11.72 -7.29 -6.13
CA GLY A 166 11.03 -6.44 -5.16
C GLY A 166 9.70 -7.08 -4.75
N ASN A 167 9.22 -6.73 -3.56
CA ASN A 167 7.98 -7.25 -3.01
C ASN A 167 7.04 -6.11 -2.59
N LEU A 168 5.72 -6.37 -2.67
CA LEU A 168 4.68 -5.51 -2.13
C LEU A 168 3.86 -6.31 -1.10
N GLU A 169 3.79 -5.83 0.12
CA GLU A 169 2.93 -6.37 1.16
C GLU A 169 1.71 -5.44 1.32
N VAL A 170 0.56 -5.89 0.84
CA VAL A 170 -0.72 -5.17 0.97
C VAL A 170 -1.31 -5.48 2.34
N ASN A 171 -1.71 -4.43 3.07
CA ASN A 171 -2.50 -4.51 4.28
C ASN A 171 -3.30 -3.22 4.43
N SER A 172 -4.52 -3.21 3.91
CA SER A 172 -5.34 -2.00 3.83
C SER A 172 -6.75 -2.24 4.30
N ILE A 173 -7.37 -1.20 4.84
CA ILE A 173 -8.79 -1.19 5.19
C ILE A 173 -9.55 -0.51 4.06
N VAL A 174 -10.45 -1.27 3.44
CA VAL A 174 -11.37 -0.79 2.41
C VAL A 174 -12.76 -0.60 3.03
N LYS A 175 -13.50 0.41 2.56
CA LYS A 175 -14.83 0.74 3.03
C LYS A 175 -15.89 0.23 2.08
N LYS A 176 -17.05 -0.14 2.62
CA LYS A 176 -18.22 -0.47 1.81
C LYS A 176 -18.67 0.78 1.03
N VAL A 177 -18.70 0.65 -0.30
CA VAL A 177 -19.20 1.65 -1.26
C VAL A 177 -20.65 1.34 -1.62
N ALA A 178 -20.97 0.05 -1.85
CA ALA A 178 -22.33 -0.41 -2.17
C ALA A 178 -22.60 -1.81 -1.59
N GLY A 179 -23.86 -2.17 -1.50
CA GLY A 179 -24.34 -3.43 -0.92
C GLY A 179 -25.34 -3.15 0.23
N ASN A 180 -26.02 -4.20 0.68
CA ASN A 180 -27.02 -4.10 1.75
C ASN A 180 -26.38 -4.20 3.16
N PHE A 181 -27.23 -4.41 4.18
CA PHE A 181 -26.79 -4.50 5.59
C PHE A 181 -25.97 -5.76 5.91
N LEU A 182 -26.00 -6.81 5.06
CA LEU A 182 -25.17 -8.01 5.22
C LEU A 182 -23.72 -7.77 4.83
N CYS A 183 -23.45 -6.71 4.05
CA CYS A 183 -22.09 -6.32 3.71
C CYS A 183 -21.47 -5.57 4.89
N PRO A 184 -20.35 -6.06 5.49
CA PRO A 184 -19.62 -5.33 6.51
C PRO A 184 -19.28 -3.91 6.08
N ALA A 185 -19.29 -2.94 7.01
CA ALA A 185 -19.02 -1.54 6.71
C ALA A 185 -17.55 -1.33 6.26
N GLU A 186 -16.65 -2.15 6.77
CA GLU A 186 -15.22 -2.13 6.47
C GLU A 186 -14.71 -3.57 6.33
N ALA A 187 -13.68 -3.74 5.51
CA ALA A 187 -12.97 -5.00 5.37
C ALA A 187 -11.45 -4.73 5.30
N ARG A 188 -10.65 -5.66 5.81
CA ARG A 188 -9.21 -5.67 5.64
C ARG A 188 -8.86 -6.49 4.42
N LEU A 189 -8.05 -5.93 3.53
CA LEU A 189 -7.47 -6.62 2.38
C LEU A 189 -5.99 -6.87 2.65
N THR A 190 -5.55 -8.12 2.55
CA THR A 190 -4.15 -8.51 2.73
C THR A 190 -3.68 -9.37 1.56
N GLY A 191 -2.38 -9.26 1.23
CA GLY A 191 -1.74 -10.07 0.21
C GLY A 191 -0.28 -9.71 0.04
N LYS A 192 0.52 -10.67 -0.40
CA LYS A 192 1.93 -10.45 -0.74
C LYS A 192 2.12 -10.64 -2.23
N TYR A 193 2.78 -9.69 -2.85
CA TYR A 193 3.07 -9.69 -4.28
C TYR A 193 4.57 -9.64 -4.50
N ILE A 194 5.01 -10.28 -5.56
CA ILE A 194 6.37 -10.23 -6.05
C ILE A 194 6.37 -9.53 -7.41
N ASN A 195 7.32 -8.61 -7.61
CA ASN A 195 7.51 -7.98 -8.90
C ASN A 195 8.05 -9.01 -9.90
N THR A 196 7.37 -9.14 -11.02
CA THR A 196 7.76 -10.04 -12.10
C THR A 196 8.34 -9.29 -13.28
N GLU A 197 7.92 -8.03 -13.50
CA GLU A 197 8.40 -7.17 -14.59
C GLU A 197 8.24 -5.68 -14.19
N PRO A 198 9.33 -4.88 -14.16
CA PRO A 198 10.68 -5.37 -13.94
C PRO A 198 10.78 -6.05 -12.57
N ALA A 199 11.60 -7.08 -12.46
CA ALA A 199 11.73 -7.82 -11.21
C ALA A 199 12.38 -6.97 -10.10
N ALA A 200 13.43 -6.20 -10.44
CA ALA A 200 14.10 -5.34 -9.48
C ALA A 200 13.27 -4.08 -9.17
N GLY A 201 13.32 -3.63 -7.93
CA GLY A 201 12.74 -2.36 -7.51
C GLY A 201 13.26 -1.98 -6.13
N TYR A 202 13.84 -0.79 -6.01
CA TYR A 202 14.40 -0.25 -4.79
C TYR A 202 13.87 1.16 -4.58
N VAL A 203 13.55 1.51 -3.34
CA VAL A 203 12.97 2.82 -3.00
C VAL A 203 14.05 3.67 -2.34
N ALA A 204 14.23 4.89 -2.80
CA ALA A 204 15.24 5.79 -2.26
C ALA A 204 14.74 7.23 -2.12
N ALA A 205 15.54 8.05 -1.42
CA ALA A 205 15.37 9.50 -1.44
C ALA A 205 15.52 10.04 -2.86
N GLY A 206 14.71 11.02 -3.21
CA GLY A 206 14.74 11.71 -4.50
C GLY A 206 15.86 12.72 -4.64
#